data_7d6e0b57a30ada5b2033fba0ad8b03b1
#
_entry.id   7d6e0b57a30ada5b2033fba0ad8b03b1
#
_cell.length_a   1.000
_cell.length_b   1.000
_cell.length_c   1.000
_cell.angle_alpha   90.00
_cell.angle_beta   90.00
_cell.angle_gamma   90.00
#
_symmetry.space_group_name_H-M   'P 1'
#
loop_
_entity.id
_entity.type
_entity.pdbx_description
1 polymer ?
#
loop_
_entity_poly.entity_id
_entity_poly.type
_entity_poly.pdbx_seq_one_letter_code
_entity_poly.pdbx_strand_id
1 'polypeptide(L)'
;LFTFPAFEDCHIALMDINPLRLEKITACVNKINAAFGNKATVTSTMNRAEALEGADGVVCTVFNGDIDIWRYDIEIPKEYGVDINVGDTRSVSGIFRALRNIPLMLDICRDIEKYCPKAVFLNYTNPMSILCKAMQANTRVEVTGLCHSVQGTAKMLAEWIGAPKNEISYTCAGINHQAFYTQYLWNGKDAYPLIRKAVTEREEIYNAEPVRNEMFLALGYYPTESSGHN
;
A
#
# COMPACT_ATOMS: atom_id res chain seq x y z
N LEU A 1 -9.34 10.06 -5.73
CA LEU A 1 -9.11 11.47 -6.10
C LEU A 1 -10.42 12.26 -6.13
N PHE A 2 -11.43 11.84 -6.88
CA PHE A 2 -12.69 12.57 -7.11
C PHE A 2 -13.51 12.96 -5.86
N THR A 3 -13.20 12.41 -4.70
CA THR A 3 -13.82 12.78 -3.42
C THR A 3 -13.14 13.95 -2.72
N PHE A 4 -12.02 14.43 -3.24
CA PHE A 4 -11.27 15.54 -2.67
C PHE A 4 -11.51 16.81 -3.49
N PRO A 5 -11.96 17.92 -2.89
CA PRO A 5 -12.20 19.19 -3.61
C PRO A 5 -11.01 19.69 -4.40
N ALA A 6 -9.79 19.44 -3.92
CA ALA A 6 -8.55 19.87 -4.60
C ALA A 6 -8.31 19.17 -5.96
N PHE A 7 -9.08 18.12 -6.28
CA PHE A 7 -8.95 17.38 -7.54
C PHE A 7 -10.21 17.42 -8.41
N GLU A 8 -11.16 18.32 -8.12
CA GLU A 8 -12.44 18.37 -8.86
C GLU A 8 -12.26 18.79 -10.33
N ASP A 9 -11.20 19.53 -10.67
CA ASP A 9 -10.86 20.02 -12.00
C ASP A 9 -9.49 19.50 -12.52
N CYS A 10 -8.95 18.44 -11.91
CA CYS A 10 -7.66 17.88 -12.31
C CYS A 10 -7.69 17.22 -13.69
N HIS A 11 -6.52 17.03 -14.27
CA HIS A 11 -6.33 16.15 -15.43
C HIS A 11 -5.79 14.79 -14.95
N ILE A 12 -6.45 13.70 -15.33
CA ILE A 12 -6.03 12.33 -15.04
C ILE A 12 -5.60 11.66 -16.33
N ALA A 13 -4.31 11.38 -16.46
CA ALA A 13 -3.75 10.59 -17.55
C ALA A 13 -3.63 9.12 -17.12
N LEU A 14 -4.41 8.24 -17.74
CA LEU A 14 -4.37 6.79 -17.50
C LEU A 14 -3.39 6.13 -18.46
N MET A 15 -2.53 5.27 -17.93
CA MET A 15 -1.57 4.51 -18.73
C MET A 15 -1.57 3.03 -18.34
N ASP A 16 -1.69 2.17 -19.33
CA ASP A 16 -1.46 0.71 -19.20
C ASP A 16 -0.89 0.18 -20.53
N ILE A 17 -0.07 -0.86 -20.45
CA ILE A 17 0.47 -1.56 -21.64
C ILE A 17 -0.54 -2.50 -22.27
N ASN A 18 -1.62 -2.84 -21.57
CA ASN A 18 -2.69 -3.70 -22.06
C ASN A 18 -3.86 -2.85 -22.55
N PRO A 19 -4.16 -2.83 -23.87
CA PRO A 19 -5.20 -1.95 -24.43
C PRO A 19 -6.61 -2.25 -23.89
N LEU A 20 -6.94 -3.51 -23.66
CA LEU A 20 -8.26 -3.88 -23.14
C LEU A 20 -8.43 -3.44 -21.68
N ARG A 21 -7.38 -3.54 -20.87
CA ARG A 21 -7.40 -3.06 -19.48
C ARG A 21 -7.51 -1.53 -19.47
N LEU A 22 -6.75 -0.85 -20.32
CA LEU A 22 -6.78 0.59 -20.46
C LEU A 22 -8.18 1.10 -20.85
N GLU A 23 -8.81 0.47 -21.84
CA GLU A 23 -10.18 0.80 -22.26
C GLU A 23 -11.17 0.66 -21.09
N LYS A 24 -11.15 -0.47 -20.38
CA LYS A 24 -12.06 -0.73 -19.27
C LYS A 24 -11.87 0.25 -18.09
N ILE A 25 -10.62 0.52 -17.71
CA ILE A 25 -10.37 1.45 -16.61
C ILE A 25 -10.73 2.89 -16.99
N THR A 26 -10.50 3.29 -18.24
CA THR A 26 -10.89 4.60 -18.75
C THR A 26 -12.41 4.78 -18.70
N ALA A 27 -13.17 3.79 -19.14
CA ALA A 27 -14.63 3.81 -19.04
C ALA A 27 -15.11 3.89 -17.59
N CYS A 28 -14.48 3.14 -16.68
CA CYS A 28 -14.80 3.16 -15.26
C CYS A 28 -14.51 4.53 -14.64
N VAL A 29 -13.34 5.10 -14.88
CA VAL A 29 -12.92 6.40 -14.32
C VAL A 29 -13.82 7.52 -14.84
N ASN A 30 -14.17 7.53 -16.13
CA ASN A 30 -15.11 8.49 -16.69
C ASN A 30 -16.50 8.38 -16.06
N LYS A 31 -17.00 7.16 -15.82
CA LYS A 31 -18.28 6.93 -15.15
C LYS A 31 -18.27 7.46 -13.70
N ILE A 32 -17.18 7.24 -12.98
CA ILE A 32 -17.03 7.76 -11.62
C ILE A 32 -16.95 9.29 -11.64
N ASN A 33 -16.15 9.89 -12.53
CA ASN A 33 -16.05 11.33 -12.69
C ASN A 33 -17.42 11.98 -12.93
N ALA A 34 -18.20 11.42 -13.85
CA ALA A 34 -19.56 11.88 -14.13
C ALA A 34 -20.50 11.74 -12.92
N ALA A 35 -20.39 10.63 -12.16
CA ALA A 35 -21.23 10.41 -10.98
C ALA A 35 -20.94 11.41 -9.85
N PHE A 36 -19.71 11.90 -9.73
CA PHE A 36 -19.34 12.94 -8.76
C PHE A 36 -19.62 14.37 -9.28
N GLY A 37 -19.95 14.52 -10.57
CA GLY A 37 -20.15 15.83 -11.17
C GLY A 37 -18.92 16.71 -11.27
N ASN A 38 -17.72 16.10 -11.20
CA ASN A 38 -16.45 16.82 -11.28
C ASN A 38 -16.15 17.32 -12.70
N LYS A 39 -15.35 18.38 -12.78
CA LYS A 39 -14.87 18.95 -14.03
C LYS A 39 -13.55 18.34 -14.50
N ALA A 40 -13.07 17.30 -13.83
CA ALA A 40 -11.83 16.62 -14.16
C ALA A 40 -11.85 16.08 -15.60
N THR A 41 -10.72 16.20 -16.28
CA THR A 41 -10.53 15.61 -17.60
C THR A 41 -9.78 14.30 -17.49
N VAL A 42 -10.15 13.32 -18.34
CA VAL A 42 -9.54 11.99 -18.35
C VAL A 42 -9.01 11.68 -19.74
N THR A 43 -7.73 11.39 -19.83
CA THR A 43 -7.09 10.88 -21.04
C THR A 43 -6.52 9.50 -20.81
N SER A 44 -6.27 8.74 -21.88
CA SER A 44 -5.65 7.43 -21.80
C SER A 44 -4.66 7.21 -22.93
N THR A 45 -3.53 6.57 -22.62
CA THR A 45 -2.48 6.29 -23.60
C THR A 45 -1.71 5.03 -23.20
N MET A 46 -1.17 4.32 -24.19
CA MET A 46 -0.20 3.24 -23.97
C MET A 46 1.24 3.74 -23.91
N ASN A 47 1.46 5.03 -24.16
CA ASN A 47 2.77 5.67 -24.16
C ASN A 47 3.02 6.35 -22.81
N ARG A 48 3.94 5.79 -22.02
CA ARG A 48 4.27 6.32 -20.68
C ARG A 48 4.79 7.75 -20.71
N ALA A 49 5.55 8.14 -21.74
CA ALA A 49 6.05 9.48 -21.88
C ALA A 49 4.91 10.52 -22.00
N GLU A 50 3.90 10.21 -22.81
CA GLU A 50 2.72 11.08 -22.97
C GLU A 50 1.91 11.20 -21.66
N ALA A 51 1.77 10.12 -20.92
CA ALA A 51 1.06 10.15 -19.63
C ALA A 51 1.81 10.95 -18.55
N LEU A 52 3.13 10.97 -18.62
CA LEU A 52 3.98 11.65 -17.62
C LEU A 52 4.26 13.13 -17.95
N GLU A 53 4.06 13.56 -19.18
CA GLU A 53 4.41 14.91 -19.59
C GLU A 53 3.71 15.98 -18.74
N GLY A 54 4.50 16.72 -17.96
CA GLY A 54 4.00 17.79 -17.10
C GLY A 54 3.15 17.34 -15.89
N ALA A 55 3.18 16.07 -15.51
CA ALA A 55 2.41 15.57 -14.36
C ALA A 55 2.94 16.14 -13.03
N ASP A 56 2.04 16.49 -12.11
CA ASP A 56 2.36 16.92 -10.74
C ASP A 56 2.47 15.74 -9.78
N GLY A 57 1.82 14.61 -10.11
CA GLY A 57 1.85 13.40 -9.30
C GLY A 57 1.67 12.15 -10.15
N VAL A 58 2.34 11.08 -9.76
CA VAL A 58 2.27 9.77 -10.42
C VAL A 58 1.81 8.73 -9.42
N VAL A 59 0.73 8.01 -9.73
CA VAL A 59 0.25 6.87 -8.92
C VAL A 59 0.57 5.58 -9.68
N CYS A 60 1.37 4.71 -9.06
CA CYS A 60 1.81 3.47 -9.66
C CYS A 60 1.23 2.26 -8.94
N THR A 61 0.55 1.39 -9.71
CA THR A 61 -0.05 0.13 -9.24
C THR A 61 0.21 -1.01 -10.22
N VAL A 62 1.44 -1.10 -10.71
CA VAL A 62 1.80 -2.07 -11.76
C VAL A 62 2.05 -3.47 -11.20
N PHE A 63 1.79 -4.47 -12.02
CA PHE A 63 2.20 -5.85 -11.80
C PHE A 63 3.06 -6.30 -12.99
N ASN A 64 4.33 -6.62 -12.74
CA ASN A 64 5.25 -7.04 -13.77
C ASN A 64 5.11 -8.55 -14.04
N GLY A 65 4.66 -8.89 -15.24
CA GLY A 65 4.37 -10.25 -15.67
C GLY A 65 2.89 -10.61 -15.62
N ASP A 66 2.59 -11.89 -15.72
CA ASP A 66 1.26 -12.45 -15.57
C ASP A 66 1.02 -12.85 -14.10
N ILE A 67 -0.24 -12.93 -13.68
CA ILE A 67 -0.62 -13.40 -12.34
C ILE A 67 -0.11 -14.82 -12.06
N ASP A 68 0.01 -15.64 -13.08
CA ASP A 68 0.54 -17.01 -12.98
C ASP A 68 2.01 -17.06 -12.51
N ILE A 69 2.77 -15.99 -12.75
CA ILE A 69 4.17 -15.92 -12.29
C ILE A 69 4.25 -15.89 -10.76
N TRP A 70 3.22 -15.36 -10.10
CA TRP A 70 3.13 -15.33 -8.63
C TRP A 70 3.01 -16.74 -8.03
N ARG A 71 2.40 -17.65 -8.75
CA ARG A 71 2.33 -19.06 -8.37
C ARG A 71 3.73 -19.65 -8.12
N TYR A 72 4.69 -19.36 -8.97
CA TYR A 72 6.07 -19.84 -8.83
C TYR A 72 6.77 -19.24 -7.61
N ASP A 73 6.44 -18.01 -7.21
CA ASP A 73 6.99 -17.38 -6.02
C ASP A 73 6.55 -18.09 -4.72
N ILE A 74 5.48 -18.87 -4.77
CA ILE A 74 4.92 -19.64 -3.65
C ILE A 74 5.33 -21.12 -3.75
N GLU A 75 5.14 -21.73 -4.90
CA GLU A 75 5.35 -23.18 -5.08
C GLU A 75 6.82 -23.58 -5.00
N ILE A 76 7.72 -22.80 -5.62
CA ILE A 76 9.15 -23.14 -5.57
C ILE A 76 9.71 -23.09 -4.15
N PRO A 77 9.50 -22.04 -3.32
CA PRO A 77 9.93 -22.07 -1.93
C PRO A 77 9.37 -23.23 -1.12
N LYS A 78 8.14 -23.66 -1.40
CA LYS A 78 7.52 -24.83 -0.76
C LYS A 78 8.32 -26.12 -0.97
N GLU A 79 8.88 -26.34 -2.14
CA GLU A 79 9.73 -27.49 -2.44
C GLU A 79 10.98 -27.56 -1.55
N TYR A 80 11.40 -26.39 -1.01
CA TYR A 80 12.52 -26.26 -0.09
C TYR A 80 12.10 -26.11 1.38
N GLY A 81 10.84 -26.43 1.69
CA GLY A 81 10.31 -26.39 3.06
C GLY A 81 9.93 -25.00 3.57
N VAL A 82 9.86 -24.01 2.70
CA VAL A 82 9.41 -22.64 3.03
C VAL A 82 7.94 -22.49 2.64
N ASP A 83 7.05 -22.81 3.58
CA ASP A 83 5.61 -22.63 3.41
C ASP A 83 5.18 -21.27 3.98
N ILE A 84 4.83 -20.36 3.07
CA ILE A 84 4.47 -18.98 3.40
C ILE A 84 3.04 -18.71 2.97
N ASN A 85 2.35 -17.87 3.73
CA ASN A 85 0.97 -17.50 3.43
C ASN A 85 0.91 -16.45 2.31
N VAL A 86 1.15 -15.18 2.61
CA VAL A 86 1.15 -14.10 1.62
C VAL A 86 2.56 -13.81 1.11
N GLY A 87 3.50 -13.59 1.99
CA GLY A 87 4.94 -13.52 1.72
C GLY A 87 5.39 -12.49 0.69
N ASP A 88 4.63 -11.44 0.44
CA ASP A 88 4.87 -10.51 -0.65
C ASP A 88 5.91 -9.41 -0.34
N THR A 89 6.47 -9.40 0.86
CA THR A 89 7.47 -8.39 1.26
C THR A 89 8.70 -9.00 1.92
N ARG A 90 8.54 -9.84 2.97
CA ARG A 90 9.62 -10.30 3.87
C ARG A 90 10.09 -11.72 3.63
N SER A 91 9.54 -12.39 2.64
CA SER A 91 9.83 -13.78 2.34
C SER A 91 10.70 -13.93 1.09
N VAL A 92 11.08 -15.18 0.80
CA VAL A 92 11.73 -15.56 -0.45
C VAL A 92 10.89 -15.12 -1.65
N SER A 93 9.56 -15.30 -1.60
CA SER A 93 8.62 -14.82 -2.61
C SER A 93 8.69 -13.33 -2.84
N GLY A 94 8.72 -12.55 -1.76
CA GLY A 94 8.86 -11.10 -1.84
C GLY A 94 10.19 -10.68 -2.46
N ILE A 95 11.28 -11.38 -2.15
CA ILE A 95 12.59 -11.11 -2.75
C ILE A 95 12.57 -11.36 -4.26
N PHE A 96 12.07 -12.51 -4.72
CA PHE A 96 12.00 -12.83 -6.16
C PHE A 96 11.08 -11.85 -6.91
N ARG A 97 9.94 -11.51 -6.31
CA ARG A 97 9.03 -10.51 -6.86
C ARG A 97 9.70 -9.13 -6.95
N ALA A 98 10.45 -8.73 -5.93
CA ALA A 98 11.23 -7.48 -5.94
C ALA A 98 12.27 -7.47 -7.07
N LEU A 99 13.04 -8.54 -7.22
CA LEU A 99 14.07 -8.65 -8.26
C LEU A 99 13.49 -8.50 -9.66
N ARG A 100 12.26 -8.99 -9.91
CA ARG A 100 11.57 -8.77 -11.19
C ARG A 100 11.05 -7.35 -11.36
N ASN A 101 10.60 -6.71 -10.27
CA ASN A 101 9.97 -5.40 -10.33
C ASN A 101 10.96 -4.23 -10.30
N ILE A 102 12.09 -4.36 -9.62
CA ILE A 102 13.08 -3.28 -9.46
C ILE A 102 13.51 -2.69 -10.81
N PRO A 103 13.89 -3.46 -11.84
CA PRO A 103 14.26 -2.90 -13.14
C PRO A 103 13.17 -2.03 -13.76
N LEU A 104 11.91 -2.50 -13.72
CA LEU A 104 10.75 -1.75 -14.22
C LEU A 104 10.54 -0.47 -13.43
N MET A 105 10.61 -0.53 -12.10
CA MET A 105 10.39 0.65 -11.26
C MET A 105 11.47 1.71 -11.46
N LEU A 106 12.72 1.31 -11.62
CA LEU A 106 13.84 2.22 -11.94
C LEU A 106 13.67 2.84 -13.33
N ASP A 107 13.16 2.08 -14.30
CA ASP A 107 12.86 2.60 -15.63
C ASP A 107 11.73 3.62 -15.61
N ILE A 108 10.66 3.36 -14.84
CA ILE A 108 9.60 4.35 -14.60
C ILE A 108 10.17 5.62 -13.94
N CYS A 109 11.04 5.48 -12.94
CA CYS A 109 11.67 6.64 -12.30
C CYS A 109 12.52 7.47 -13.27
N ARG A 110 13.26 6.84 -14.18
CA ARG A 110 14.02 7.57 -15.23
C ARG A 110 13.11 8.38 -16.15
N ASP A 111 11.95 7.85 -16.49
CA ASP A 111 10.96 8.59 -17.27
C ASP A 111 10.33 9.73 -16.45
N ILE A 112 10.08 9.55 -15.16
CA ILE A 112 9.61 10.61 -14.26
C ILE A 112 10.66 11.74 -14.20
N GLU A 113 11.94 11.40 -14.00
CA GLU A 113 13.03 12.39 -14.00
C GLU A 113 13.12 13.20 -15.30
N LYS A 114 12.75 12.58 -16.43
CA LYS A 114 12.79 13.21 -17.75
C LYS A 114 11.57 14.07 -18.05
N TYR A 115 10.35 13.57 -17.79
CA TYR A 115 9.10 14.16 -18.25
C TYR A 115 8.35 14.98 -17.18
N CYS A 116 8.54 14.62 -15.89
CA CYS A 116 7.91 15.32 -14.76
C CYS A 116 8.78 15.30 -13.48
N PRO A 117 9.97 15.91 -13.52
CA PRO A 117 10.99 15.77 -12.46
C PRO A 117 10.59 16.33 -11.09
N LYS A 118 9.48 17.05 -11.01
CA LYS A 118 8.94 17.61 -9.76
C LYS A 118 7.73 16.83 -9.23
N ALA A 119 7.30 15.79 -9.95
CA ALA A 119 6.14 15.00 -9.56
C ALA A 119 6.42 14.18 -8.30
N VAL A 120 5.43 14.11 -7.42
CA VAL A 120 5.43 13.15 -6.30
C VAL A 120 5.06 11.76 -6.83
N PHE A 121 5.88 10.76 -6.54
CA PHE A 121 5.62 9.39 -6.96
C PHE A 121 5.01 8.57 -5.82
N LEU A 122 3.74 8.20 -5.95
CA LEU A 122 2.97 7.40 -5.00
C LEU A 122 2.97 5.93 -5.45
N ASN A 123 3.72 5.10 -4.74
CA ASN A 123 3.87 3.69 -5.08
C ASN A 123 2.96 2.79 -4.26
N TYR A 124 2.05 2.06 -4.94
CA TYR A 124 1.25 0.97 -4.38
C TYR A 124 1.76 -0.43 -4.79
N THR A 125 2.75 -0.50 -5.68
CA THR A 125 3.28 -1.78 -6.16
C THR A 125 4.07 -2.48 -5.06
N ASN A 126 3.79 -3.76 -4.83
CA ASN A 126 4.51 -4.62 -3.90
C ASN A 126 5.67 -5.37 -4.58
N PRO A 127 6.71 -5.71 -3.78
CA PRO A 127 6.94 -5.44 -2.36
C PRO A 127 7.30 -3.97 -2.09
N MET A 128 6.39 -3.22 -1.51
CA MET A 128 6.45 -1.77 -1.45
C MET A 128 7.73 -1.24 -0.81
N SER A 129 8.14 -1.75 0.36
CA SER A 129 9.32 -1.25 1.07
C SER A 129 10.63 -1.50 0.31
N ILE A 130 10.78 -2.67 -0.33
CA ILE A 130 11.97 -3.01 -1.11
C ILE A 130 12.05 -2.13 -2.37
N LEU A 131 10.92 -1.97 -3.07
CA LEU A 131 10.85 -1.16 -4.28
C LEU A 131 11.11 0.33 -3.98
N CYS A 132 10.48 0.88 -2.93
CA CYS A 132 10.72 2.26 -2.52
C CYS A 132 12.19 2.49 -2.15
N LYS A 133 12.81 1.58 -1.38
CA LYS A 133 14.22 1.65 -1.04
C LYS A 133 15.10 1.62 -2.29
N ALA A 134 14.81 0.74 -3.25
CA ALA A 134 15.57 0.64 -4.49
C ALA A 134 15.47 1.93 -5.32
N MET A 135 14.26 2.49 -5.47
CA MET A 135 14.04 3.74 -6.19
C MET A 135 14.73 4.93 -5.53
N GLN A 136 14.56 5.11 -4.22
CA GLN A 136 15.19 6.20 -3.45
C GLN A 136 16.72 6.13 -3.46
N ALA A 137 17.30 4.93 -3.47
CA ALA A 137 18.75 4.75 -3.49
C ALA A 137 19.39 5.01 -4.87
N ASN A 138 18.63 4.90 -5.96
CA ASN A 138 19.16 4.91 -7.33
C ASN A 138 18.60 6.04 -8.21
N THR A 139 17.67 6.86 -7.71
CA THR A 139 17.03 7.94 -8.47
C THR A 139 16.85 9.17 -7.58
N ARG A 140 16.50 10.31 -8.20
CA ARG A 140 16.19 11.56 -7.50
C ARG A 140 14.69 11.78 -7.33
N VAL A 141 13.86 10.83 -7.76
CA VAL A 141 12.41 10.92 -7.69
C VAL A 141 11.96 10.90 -6.22
N GLU A 142 11.07 11.80 -5.86
CA GLU A 142 10.42 11.80 -4.55
C GLU A 142 9.38 10.67 -4.47
N VAL A 143 9.78 9.54 -3.89
CA VAL A 143 8.94 8.33 -3.80
C VAL A 143 8.33 8.19 -2.42
N THR A 144 7.01 8.03 -2.38
CA THR A 144 6.25 7.66 -1.18
C THR A 144 5.54 6.31 -1.41
N GLY A 145 5.80 5.35 -0.54
CA GLY A 145 5.09 4.07 -0.54
C GLY A 145 3.80 4.14 0.27
N LEU A 146 2.72 3.58 -0.27
CA LEU A 146 1.39 3.60 0.34
C LEU A 146 0.90 2.18 0.62
N CYS A 147 0.29 2.00 1.80
CA CYS A 147 -0.37 0.78 2.24
C CYS A 147 -1.59 1.13 3.11
N HIS A 148 -2.56 0.23 3.22
CA HIS A 148 -3.76 0.44 4.03
C HIS A 148 -3.62 -0.05 5.48
N SER A 149 -2.63 -0.89 5.77
CA SER A 149 -2.54 -1.66 7.03
C SER A 149 -2.49 -0.76 8.26
N VAL A 150 -1.76 0.34 8.20
CA VAL A 150 -1.66 1.29 9.32
C VAL A 150 -3.03 1.89 9.64
N GLN A 151 -3.73 2.48 8.67
CA GLN A 151 -5.03 3.09 8.91
C GLN A 151 -6.11 2.07 9.25
N GLY A 152 -6.08 0.91 8.60
CA GLY A 152 -7.02 -0.18 8.86
C GLY A 152 -6.90 -0.74 10.26
N THR A 153 -5.68 -1.01 10.71
CA THR A 153 -5.43 -1.51 12.07
C THR A 153 -5.70 -0.44 13.12
N ALA A 154 -5.35 0.83 12.87
CA ALA A 154 -5.71 1.90 13.80
C ALA A 154 -7.22 2.02 14.01
N LYS A 155 -8.00 1.88 12.93
CA LYS A 155 -9.47 1.85 13.01
C LYS A 155 -9.96 0.63 13.80
N MET A 156 -9.45 -0.55 13.50
CA MET A 156 -9.81 -1.79 14.20
C MET A 156 -9.56 -1.70 15.72
N LEU A 157 -8.39 -1.20 16.11
CA LEU A 157 -8.05 -1.01 17.54
C LEU A 157 -8.99 0.00 18.22
N ALA A 158 -9.34 1.10 17.53
CA ALA A 158 -10.30 2.06 18.03
C ALA A 158 -11.68 1.42 18.27
N GLU A 159 -12.17 0.62 17.32
CA GLU A 159 -13.42 -0.14 17.44
C GLU A 159 -13.40 -1.12 18.62
N TRP A 160 -12.28 -1.81 18.84
CA TRP A 160 -12.13 -2.74 19.97
C TRP A 160 -12.25 -2.09 21.34
N ILE A 161 -11.80 -0.85 21.48
CA ILE A 161 -11.87 -0.10 22.74
C ILE A 161 -13.06 0.87 22.80
N GLY A 162 -13.91 0.90 21.75
CA GLY A 162 -15.07 1.80 21.68
C GLY A 162 -14.73 3.28 21.49
N ALA A 163 -13.55 3.60 20.98
CA ALA A 163 -13.09 4.96 20.77
C ALA A 163 -13.49 5.49 19.38
N PRO A 164 -13.97 6.76 19.27
CA PRO A 164 -14.14 7.42 17.98
C PRO A 164 -12.80 7.58 17.26
N LYS A 165 -12.76 7.22 15.95
CA LYS A 165 -11.52 7.25 15.16
C LYS A 165 -10.83 8.63 15.16
N ASN A 166 -11.61 9.70 15.13
CA ASN A 166 -11.11 11.08 15.12
C ASN A 166 -10.49 11.54 16.47
N GLU A 167 -10.64 10.76 17.52
CA GLU A 167 -10.03 11.00 18.83
C GLU A 167 -8.75 10.18 19.04
N ILE A 168 -8.37 9.36 18.05
CA ILE A 168 -7.18 8.53 18.10
C ILE A 168 -6.02 9.23 17.41
N SER A 169 -4.86 9.21 18.07
CA SER A 169 -3.57 9.54 17.48
C SER A 169 -2.58 8.41 17.72
N TYR A 170 -1.67 8.20 16.76
CA TYR A 170 -0.72 7.11 16.84
C TYR A 170 0.59 7.45 16.12
N THR A 171 1.65 6.76 16.53
CA THR A 171 2.95 6.73 15.85
C THR A 171 3.30 5.30 15.51
N CYS A 172 3.70 5.05 14.25
CA CYS A 172 4.18 3.76 13.79
C CYS A 172 5.67 3.81 13.47
N ALA A 173 6.38 2.74 13.76
CA ALA A 173 7.78 2.56 13.38
C ALA A 173 8.02 1.14 12.88
N GLY A 174 8.86 1.02 11.84
CA GLY A 174 9.20 -0.25 11.19
C GLY A 174 9.15 -0.14 9.67
N ILE A 175 9.22 -1.28 9.00
CA ILE A 175 9.08 -1.37 7.55
C ILE A 175 7.65 -1.79 7.18
N ASN A 176 7.25 -1.58 5.93
CA ASN A 176 5.96 -2.07 5.42
C ASN A 176 5.82 -3.58 5.67
N HIS A 177 4.66 -3.98 6.15
CA HIS A 177 4.29 -5.31 6.61
C HIS A 177 5.09 -5.83 7.83
N GLN A 178 5.88 -4.97 8.48
CA GLN A 178 6.51 -5.26 9.78
C GLN A 178 6.80 -3.95 10.53
N ALA A 179 5.74 -3.23 10.84
CA ALA A 179 5.78 -2.05 11.68
C ALA A 179 4.90 -2.26 12.92
N PHE A 180 5.15 -1.46 13.93
CA PHE A 180 4.42 -1.50 15.20
C PHE A 180 3.93 -0.11 15.57
N TYR A 181 2.79 -0.02 16.26
CA TYR A 181 2.37 1.20 16.91
C TYR A 181 3.24 1.42 18.15
N THR A 182 4.22 2.30 18.04
CA THR A 182 5.06 2.67 19.17
C THR A 182 4.32 3.59 20.14
N GLN A 183 3.25 4.22 19.64
CA GLN A 183 2.33 5.02 20.44
C GLN A 183 0.92 4.87 19.87
N TYR A 184 -0.07 4.69 20.74
CA TYR A 184 -1.49 4.66 20.38
C TYR A 184 -2.30 5.35 21.49
N LEU A 185 -2.84 6.54 21.20
CA LEU A 185 -3.45 7.42 22.18
C LEU A 185 -4.92 7.66 21.89
N TRP A 186 -5.74 7.68 22.92
CA TRP A 186 -7.11 8.15 22.89
C TRP A 186 -7.22 9.46 23.69
N ASN A 187 -7.58 10.56 23.00
CA ASN A 187 -7.58 11.92 23.59
C ASN A 187 -6.27 12.24 24.34
N GLY A 188 -5.14 11.89 23.72
CA GLY A 188 -3.80 12.14 24.27
C GLY A 188 -3.36 11.22 25.40
N LYS A 189 -4.19 10.24 25.81
CA LYS A 189 -3.86 9.26 26.86
C LYS A 189 -3.51 7.92 26.25
N ASP A 190 -2.55 7.22 26.85
CA ASP A 190 -2.18 5.87 26.41
C ASP A 190 -3.37 4.92 26.44
N ALA A 191 -3.71 4.36 25.28
CA ALA A 191 -4.82 3.44 25.12
C ALA A 191 -4.40 1.94 25.13
N TYR A 192 -3.11 1.64 25.25
CA TYR A 192 -2.63 0.26 25.31
C TYR A 192 -3.21 -0.57 26.47
N PRO A 193 -3.43 -0.03 27.67
CA PRO A 193 -4.13 -0.76 28.72
C PRO A 193 -5.53 -1.22 28.32
N LEU A 194 -6.28 -0.40 27.56
CA LEU A 194 -7.62 -0.74 27.07
C LEU A 194 -7.56 -1.80 25.95
N ILE A 195 -6.60 -1.69 25.04
CA ILE A 195 -6.39 -2.67 23.96
C ILE A 195 -6.01 -4.01 24.59
N ARG A 196 -5.09 -4.05 25.58
CA ARG A 196 -4.70 -5.26 26.27
C ARG A 196 -5.89 -5.93 26.95
N LYS A 197 -6.70 -5.13 27.66
CA LYS A 197 -7.93 -5.62 28.29
C LYS A 197 -8.88 -6.23 27.25
N ALA A 198 -9.09 -5.55 26.13
CA ALA A 198 -9.94 -6.04 25.05
C ALA A 198 -9.46 -7.40 24.51
N VAL A 199 -8.17 -7.54 24.27
CA VAL A 199 -7.56 -8.76 23.72
C VAL A 199 -7.61 -9.91 24.73
N THR A 200 -7.43 -9.65 26.03
CA THR A 200 -7.38 -10.71 27.06
C THR A 200 -8.75 -11.14 27.61
N GLU A 201 -9.74 -10.24 27.58
CA GLU A 201 -11.06 -10.51 28.18
C GLU A 201 -12.14 -10.86 27.14
N ARG A 202 -11.90 -10.61 25.84
CA ARG A 202 -12.89 -10.86 24.78
C ARG A 202 -12.37 -11.85 23.76
N GLU A 203 -12.86 -13.08 23.83
CA GLU A 203 -12.45 -14.19 22.97
C GLU A 203 -12.65 -13.91 21.49
N GLU A 204 -13.73 -13.23 21.12
CA GLU A 204 -14.01 -12.85 19.74
C GLU A 204 -12.95 -11.89 19.17
N ILE A 205 -12.39 -11.00 20.00
CA ILE A 205 -11.29 -10.10 19.60
C ILE A 205 -9.99 -10.88 19.48
N TYR A 206 -9.69 -11.74 20.43
CA TYR A 206 -8.50 -12.56 20.38
C TYR A 206 -8.48 -13.43 19.12
N ASN A 207 -9.59 -14.14 18.83
CA ASN A 207 -9.71 -15.04 17.70
C ASN A 207 -9.78 -14.34 16.33
N ALA A 208 -10.17 -13.05 16.27
CA ALA A 208 -10.18 -12.29 15.03
C ALA A 208 -8.77 -12.07 14.45
N GLU A 209 -7.75 -11.94 15.32
CA GLU A 209 -6.38 -11.65 14.93
C GLU A 209 -5.36 -12.38 15.82
N PRO A 210 -5.38 -13.74 15.86
CA PRO A 210 -4.66 -14.50 16.85
C PRO A 210 -3.14 -14.27 16.81
N VAL A 211 -2.52 -14.23 15.62
CA VAL A 211 -1.06 -14.03 15.50
C VAL A 211 -0.66 -12.65 16.01
N ARG A 212 -1.38 -11.60 15.58
CA ARG A 212 -1.09 -10.23 16.04
C ARG A 212 -1.32 -10.04 17.54
N ASN A 213 -2.34 -10.68 18.07
CA ASN A 213 -2.67 -10.61 19.49
C ASN A 213 -1.60 -11.29 20.33
N GLU A 214 -1.09 -12.46 19.90
CA GLU A 214 0.06 -13.12 20.55
C GLU A 214 1.32 -12.24 20.48
N MET A 215 1.63 -11.69 19.32
CA MET A 215 2.76 -10.77 19.19
C MET A 215 2.61 -9.55 20.12
N PHE A 216 1.43 -8.96 20.18
CA PHE A 216 1.16 -7.83 21.08
C PHE A 216 1.31 -8.20 22.56
N LEU A 217 0.77 -9.34 22.98
CA LEU A 217 0.87 -9.79 24.36
C LEU A 217 2.32 -10.06 24.78
N ALA A 218 3.13 -10.60 23.85
CA ALA A 218 4.54 -10.89 24.08
C ALA A 218 5.44 -9.66 24.02
N LEU A 219 5.23 -8.75 23.06
CA LEU A 219 6.13 -7.64 22.76
C LEU A 219 5.70 -6.30 23.37
N GLY A 220 4.42 -6.16 23.75
CA GLY A 220 3.86 -4.93 24.30
C GLY A 220 3.44 -3.87 23.27
N TYR A 221 3.74 -4.06 22.00
CA TYR A 221 3.38 -3.16 20.89
C TYR A 221 2.55 -3.91 19.85
N TYR A 222 1.51 -3.24 19.34
CA TYR A 222 0.62 -3.87 18.37
C TYR A 222 1.18 -3.77 16.95
N PRO A 223 1.30 -4.89 16.19
CA PRO A 223 1.78 -4.86 14.81
C PRO A 223 0.73 -4.28 13.85
N THR A 224 1.20 -3.63 12.81
CA THR A 224 0.33 -2.95 11.83
C THR A 224 -0.31 -3.91 10.83
N GLU A 225 0.31 -5.06 10.57
CA GLU A 225 -0.14 -5.98 9.53
C GLU A 225 -1.05 -7.07 10.08
N SER A 226 -1.93 -7.62 9.21
CA SER A 226 -2.88 -8.66 9.61
C SER A 226 -2.21 -9.99 9.97
N SER A 227 -2.90 -10.81 10.75
CA SER A 227 -2.43 -12.16 11.10
C SER A 227 -2.16 -13.03 9.87
N GLY A 228 -2.80 -12.75 8.74
CA GLY A 228 -2.56 -13.46 7.49
C GLY A 228 -1.23 -13.08 6.80
N HIS A 229 -0.60 -11.94 7.17
CA HIS A 229 0.67 -11.49 6.63
C HIS A 229 1.88 -11.82 7.53
N ASN A 230 1.63 -12.23 8.78
CA ASN A 230 2.66 -12.56 9.77
C ASN A 230 2.94 -14.08 9.84
#